data_f68bcc0b69006f98ba32e9929c846511
#
_entry.id   f68bcc0b69006f98ba32e9929c846511
#
_cell.length_a   1.000
_cell.length_b   1.000
_cell.length_c   1.000
_cell.angle_alpha   90.00
_cell.angle_beta   90.00
_cell.angle_gamma   90.00
#
_symmetry.space_group_name_H-M   'P 1'
#
loop_
_entity.id
_entity.type
_entity.pdbx_description
1 polymer ?
#
loop_
_entity_poly.entity_id
_entity_poly.type
_entity_poly.pdbx_seq_one_letter_code
_entity_poly.pdbx_strand_id
1 'polypeptide(L)'
;MLTRYFYISEIAPGVTDVDVHVILGIAQVNNRRLDVTGMLAQSDGHFAQLLEGRSEVMGPLVARIRQDTRHRQVRMLVQDAIATRQFPRWGMGLIRRDDMADAMHRLHRDGSENNAQARWMIQQLMFFETLPGAPPSPGGRRNC
;
A
#
# COMPACT_ATOMS: atom_id res chain seq x y z
N MET A 1 -13.02 -4.90 14.60
CA MET A 1 -11.93 -3.94 14.83
C MET A 1 -11.16 -3.73 13.55
N LEU A 2 -10.84 -2.48 13.25
CA LEU A 2 -10.06 -2.13 12.07
C LEU A 2 -8.59 -2.02 12.43
N THR A 3 -7.74 -2.46 11.51
CA THR A 3 -6.29 -2.39 11.66
C THR A 3 -5.69 -1.78 10.40
N ARG A 4 -4.63 -1.02 10.57
CA ARG A 4 -3.84 -0.45 9.50
C ARG A 4 -2.47 -1.12 9.49
N TYR A 5 -2.03 -1.51 8.28
CA TYR A 5 -0.67 -1.99 8.05
C TYR A 5 -0.01 -1.11 7.02
N PHE A 6 1.24 -0.77 7.25
CA PHE A 6 2.04 -0.06 6.26
C PHE A 6 3.39 -0.74 6.15
N TYR A 7 3.77 -1.08 4.93
CA TYR A 7 5.06 -1.72 4.69
C TYR A 7 5.73 -1.17 3.45
N ILE A 8 7.04 -1.40 3.35
CA ILE A 8 7.83 -1.12 2.16
C ILE A 8 8.47 -2.43 1.72
N SER A 9 8.55 -2.63 0.40
CA SER A 9 9.21 -3.80 -0.17
C SER A 9 10.01 -3.38 -1.39
N GLU A 10 10.93 -4.24 -1.80
CA GLU A 10 11.70 -4.06 -3.02
C GLU A 10 10.98 -4.76 -4.17
N ILE A 11 10.88 -4.07 -5.30
CA ILE A 11 10.31 -4.67 -6.51
C ILE A 11 11.30 -5.70 -7.05
N ALA A 12 10.83 -6.92 -7.33
CA ALA A 12 11.70 -7.97 -7.81
C ALA A 12 12.26 -7.63 -9.20
N PRO A 13 13.50 -8.06 -9.50
CA PRO A 13 14.07 -7.83 -10.83
C PRO A 13 13.17 -8.42 -11.91
N GLY A 14 13.03 -7.70 -13.02
CA GLY A 14 12.23 -8.16 -14.15
C GLY A 14 10.76 -7.84 -14.08
N VAL A 15 10.28 -7.33 -12.96
CA VAL A 15 8.87 -6.90 -12.85
C VAL A 15 8.70 -5.59 -13.63
N THR A 16 7.78 -5.59 -14.58
CA THR A 16 7.51 -4.46 -15.45
C THR A 16 6.31 -3.67 -14.96
N ASP A 17 6.09 -2.49 -15.55
CA ASP A 17 4.88 -1.71 -15.25
C ASP A 17 3.61 -2.47 -15.61
N VAL A 18 3.63 -3.29 -16.66
CA VAL A 18 2.49 -4.14 -17.02
C VAL A 18 2.22 -5.14 -15.89
N ASP A 19 3.27 -5.76 -15.35
CA ASP A 19 3.13 -6.67 -14.22
C ASP A 19 2.52 -5.98 -13.01
N VAL A 20 2.92 -4.74 -12.74
CA VAL A 20 2.37 -3.97 -11.62
C VAL A 20 0.87 -3.75 -11.80
N HIS A 21 0.44 -3.43 -13.02
CA HIS A 21 -0.99 -3.25 -13.29
C HIS A 21 -1.77 -4.55 -13.12
N VAL A 22 -1.19 -5.69 -13.51
CA VAL A 22 -1.81 -7.00 -13.28
C VAL A 22 -1.95 -7.29 -11.79
N ILE A 23 -0.88 -7.06 -11.02
CA ILE A 23 -0.88 -7.21 -9.57
C ILE A 23 -1.99 -6.36 -8.96
N LEU A 24 -2.06 -5.10 -9.37
CA LEU A 24 -3.04 -4.16 -8.85
C LEU A 24 -4.46 -4.63 -9.12
N GLY A 25 -4.75 -5.11 -10.34
CA GLY A 25 -6.06 -5.60 -10.69
C GLY A 25 -6.50 -6.78 -9.84
N ILE A 26 -5.59 -7.73 -9.62
CA ILE A 26 -5.86 -8.88 -8.77
C ILE A 26 -6.10 -8.42 -7.33
N ALA A 27 -5.26 -7.51 -6.84
CA ALA A 27 -5.39 -6.99 -5.48
C ALA A 27 -6.74 -6.28 -5.30
N GLN A 28 -7.17 -5.48 -6.27
CA GLN A 28 -8.45 -4.78 -6.19
C GLN A 28 -9.62 -5.73 -6.05
N VAL A 29 -9.63 -6.82 -6.82
CA VAL A 29 -10.69 -7.83 -6.73
C VAL A 29 -10.68 -8.52 -5.37
N ASN A 30 -9.52 -8.98 -4.94
CA ASN A 30 -9.39 -9.70 -3.68
C ASN A 30 -9.69 -8.80 -2.48
N ASN A 31 -9.19 -7.58 -2.50
CA ASN A 31 -9.40 -6.65 -1.39
C ASN A 31 -10.86 -6.26 -1.26
N ARG A 32 -11.55 -6.07 -2.38
CA ARG A 32 -12.98 -5.76 -2.34
C ARG A 32 -13.76 -6.90 -1.69
N ARG A 33 -13.41 -8.14 -2.03
CA ARG A 33 -14.06 -9.30 -1.44
C ARG A 33 -13.81 -9.39 0.07
N LEU A 34 -12.63 -8.98 0.51
CA LEU A 34 -12.22 -9.04 1.92
C LEU A 34 -12.57 -7.75 2.69
N ASP A 35 -13.17 -6.78 2.02
CA ASP A 35 -13.45 -5.45 2.59
C ASP A 35 -12.16 -4.78 3.09
N VAL A 36 -11.10 -4.88 2.30
CA VAL A 36 -9.82 -4.22 2.55
C VAL A 36 -9.69 -3.05 1.60
N THR A 37 -9.21 -1.93 2.12
CA THR A 37 -8.96 -0.72 1.34
C THR A 37 -7.52 -0.27 1.53
N GLY A 38 -7.05 0.64 0.69
CA GLY A 38 -5.69 1.12 0.85
C GLY A 38 -5.12 1.80 -0.37
N MET A 39 -3.81 1.98 -0.33
CA MET A 39 -3.07 2.72 -1.34
C MET A 39 -1.73 2.05 -1.58
N LEU A 40 -1.36 1.89 -2.84
CA LEU A 40 -0.05 1.40 -3.25
C LEU A 40 0.71 2.55 -3.88
N ALA A 41 1.85 2.90 -3.31
CA ALA A 41 2.76 3.86 -3.89
C ALA A 41 3.93 3.13 -4.52
N GLN A 42 4.29 3.53 -5.72
CA GLN A 42 5.41 2.98 -6.44
C GLN A 42 6.43 4.07 -6.71
N SER A 43 7.69 3.79 -6.41
CA SER A 43 8.81 4.59 -6.86
C SER A 43 9.76 3.69 -7.63
N ASP A 44 10.89 4.21 -8.02
CA ASP A 44 11.91 3.41 -8.69
C ASP A 44 12.43 2.37 -7.69
N GLY A 45 12.15 1.12 -7.96
CA GLY A 45 12.66 -0.02 -7.20
C GLY A 45 11.89 -0.43 -5.96
N HIS A 46 10.91 0.35 -5.50
CA HIS A 46 10.21 0.04 -4.24
C HIS A 46 8.70 0.23 -4.33
N PHE A 47 7.99 -0.60 -3.54
CA PHE A 47 6.59 -0.39 -3.23
C PHE A 47 6.45 0.07 -1.79
N ALA A 48 5.51 0.97 -1.54
CA ALA A 48 5.02 1.31 -0.20
C ALA A 48 3.52 1.10 -0.21
N GLN A 49 3.01 0.25 0.67
CA GLN A 49 1.60 -0.08 0.64
C GLN A 49 0.96 0.13 2.00
N LEU A 50 -0.17 0.85 1.99
CA LEU A 50 -1.03 1.01 3.14
C LEU A 50 -2.26 0.15 2.95
N LEU A 51 -2.60 -0.65 3.97
CA LEU A 51 -3.78 -1.50 3.96
C LEU A 51 -4.61 -1.24 5.20
N GLU A 52 -5.92 -1.19 5.03
CA GLU A 52 -6.86 -1.02 6.13
C GLU A 52 -7.98 -2.03 5.99
N GLY A 53 -8.29 -2.71 7.09
CA GLY A 53 -9.33 -3.71 7.10
C GLY A 53 -9.52 -4.32 8.46
N ARG A 54 -10.43 -5.29 8.55
CA ARG A 54 -10.70 -5.96 9.82
C ARG A 54 -9.52 -6.82 10.22
N SER A 55 -9.21 -6.82 11.52
CA SER A 55 -8.02 -7.48 12.05
C SER A 55 -7.94 -8.95 11.68
N GLU A 56 -9.07 -9.65 11.71
CA GLU A 56 -9.08 -11.08 11.42
C GLU A 56 -8.76 -11.42 9.96
N VAL A 57 -8.91 -10.43 9.07
CA VAL A 57 -8.62 -10.60 7.64
C VAL A 57 -7.17 -10.25 7.32
N MET A 58 -6.61 -9.30 8.08
CA MET A 58 -5.34 -8.68 7.72
C MET A 58 -4.14 -9.60 7.88
N GLY A 59 -4.12 -10.42 8.92
CA GLY A 59 -3.00 -11.34 9.15
C GLY A 59 -2.79 -12.30 7.98
N PRO A 60 -3.81 -13.08 7.59
CA PRO A 60 -3.67 -13.96 6.43
C PRO A 60 -3.34 -13.23 5.14
N LEU A 61 -3.89 -12.03 4.95
CA LEU A 61 -3.59 -11.24 3.75
C LEU A 61 -2.11 -10.86 3.69
N VAL A 62 -1.56 -10.34 4.79
CA VAL A 62 -0.15 -9.95 4.84
C VAL A 62 0.75 -11.17 4.64
N ALA A 63 0.38 -12.33 5.18
CA ALA A 63 1.15 -13.54 4.98
C ALA A 63 1.24 -13.90 3.48
N ARG A 64 0.13 -13.77 2.74
CA ARG A 64 0.15 -14.00 1.29
C ARG A 64 0.97 -12.97 0.54
N ILE A 65 0.88 -11.71 0.96
CA ILE A 65 1.66 -10.63 0.35
C ILE A 65 3.15 -10.92 0.50
N ARG A 66 3.58 -11.39 1.67
CA ARG A 66 5.00 -11.71 1.89
C ARG A 66 5.49 -12.85 1.01
N GLN A 67 4.61 -13.73 0.58
CA GLN A 67 4.97 -14.87 -0.27
C GLN A 67 4.96 -14.55 -1.76
N ASP A 68 4.46 -13.38 -2.14
CA ASP A 68 4.40 -12.99 -3.54
C ASP A 68 5.81 -12.71 -4.06
N THR A 69 6.21 -13.42 -5.12
CA THR A 69 7.58 -13.34 -5.63
C THR A 69 7.82 -12.09 -6.49
N ARG A 70 6.81 -11.28 -6.76
CA ARG A 70 6.97 -10.06 -7.55
C ARG A 70 7.57 -8.93 -6.75
N HIS A 71 7.64 -9.08 -5.43
CA HIS A 71 8.42 -8.20 -4.56
C HIS A 71 9.14 -9.05 -3.51
N ARG A 72 10.03 -8.42 -2.74
CA ARG A 72 10.82 -9.13 -1.75
C ARG A 72 11.22 -8.21 -0.63
N GLN A 73 11.70 -8.80 0.46
CA GLN A 73 12.21 -8.08 1.63
C GLN A 73 11.17 -7.10 2.16
N VAL A 74 9.98 -7.60 2.41
CA VAL A 74 8.89 -6.81 2.97
C VAL A 74 9.27 -6.38 4.38
N ARG A 75 9.28 -5.07 4.62
CA ARG A 75 9.54 -4.49 5.93
C ARG A 75 8.28 -3.83 6.45
N MET A 76 7.72 -4.40 7.49
CA MET A 76 6.52 -3.85 8.12
C MET A 76 6.92 -2.68 9.02
N LEU A 77 6.33 -1.52 8.79
CA LEU A 77 6.69 -0.29 9.48
C LEU A 77 5.60 0.21 10.43
N VAL A 78 4.35 -0.06 10.15
CA VAL A 78 3.23 0.35 11.01
C VAL A 78 2.20 -0.77 11.06
N GLN A 79 1.70 -1.03 12.26
CA GLN A 79 0.63 -1.98 12.49
C GLN A 79 -0.18 -1.46 13.67
N ASP A 80 -1.27 -0.75 13.37
CA ASP A 80 -2.06 -0.04 14.37
C ASP A 80 -3.52 -0.44 14.31
N ALA A 81 -4.18 -0.44 15.48
CA ALA A 81 -5.63 -0.40 15.51
C ALA A 81 -6.09 1.02 15.15
N ILE A 82 -7.14 1.11 14.34
CA ILE A 82 -7.67 2.41 13.91
C ILE A 82 -9.17 2.44 14.15
N ALA A 83 -9.69 3.66 14.39
CA ALA A 83 -11.11 3.85 14.59
C ALA A 83 -11.88 3.92 13.27
N THR A 84 -11.28 4.59 12.27
CA THR A 84 -11.89 4.77 10.96
C THR A 84 -10.84 4.60 9.87
N ARG A 85 -11.31 4.32 8.66
CA ARG A 85 -10.41 4.16 7.52
C ARG A 85 -9.95 5.52 7.02
N GLN A 86 -8.70 5.59 6.58
CA GLN A 86 -8.15 6.77 5.91
C GLN A 86 -8.40 6.74 4.41
N PHE A 87 -8.55 5.53 3.83
CA PHE A 87 -8.76 5.36 2.40
C PHE A 87 -10.00 4.48 2.15
N PRO A 88 -11.19 4.96 2.56
CA PRO A 88 -12.38 4.10 2.53
C PRO A 88 -12.91 3.81 1.14
N ARG A 89 -12.56 4.63 0.14
CA ARG A 89 -13.14 4.53 -1.20
C ARG A 89 -12.36 3.62 -2.14
N TRP A 90 -11.13 3.21 -1.76
CA TRP A 90 -10.21 2.58 -2.69
C TRP A 90 -9.95 1.14 -2.28
N GLY A 91 -10.43 0.17 -3.09
CA GLY A 91 -10.04 -1.22 -2.90
C GLY A 91 -8.52 -1.39 -2.97
N MET A 92 -7.88 -0.64 -3.88
CA MET A 92 -6.44 -0.41 -3.88
C MET A 92 -6.16 0.70 -4.88
N GLY A 93 -5.73 1.85 -4.42
CA GLY A 93 -5.28 2.93 -5.29
C GLY A 93 -3.81 2.75 -5.64
N LEU A 94 -3.43 3.23 -6.82
CA LEU A 94 -2.02 3.23 -7.23
C LEU A 94 -1.59 4.65 -7.52
N ILE A 95 -0.47 5.08 -6.94
CA ILE A 95 0.16 6.34 -7.29
C ILE A 95 1.65 6.11 -7.55
N ARG A 96 2.19 6.91 -8.46
CA ARG A 96 3.63 6.93 -8.72
C ARG A 96 4.22 8.14 -8.01
N ARG A 97 5.19 7.88 -7.15
CA ARG A 97 5.80 8.94 -6.33
C ARG A 97 7.32 8.84 -6.40
N ASP A 98 7.86 9.20 -7.57
CA ASP A 98 9.32 9.18 -7.77
C ASP A 98 10.03 10.19 -6.86
N ASP A 99 9.33 11.23 -6.43
CA ASP A 99 9.86 12.20 -5.47
C ASP A 99 10.08 11.58 -4.08
N MET A 100 9.51 10.41 -3.81
CA MET A 100 9.67 9.71 -2.53
C MET A 100 10.66 8.54 -2.63
N ALA A 101 11.34 8.40 -3.75
CA ALA A 101 12.23 7.24 -3.97
C ALA A 101 13.31 7.14 -2.90
N ASP A 102 13.98 8.26 -2.58
CA ASP A 102 15.03 8.24 -1.57
C ASP A 102 14.49 7.91 -0.18
N ALA A 103 13.33 8.47 0.16
CA ALA A 103 12.70 8.18 1.45
C ALA A 103 12.31 6.70 1.54
N MET A 104 11.75 6.14 0.47
CA MET A 104 11.39 4.72 0.44
C MET A 104 12.62 3.83 0.58
N HIS A 105 13.69 4.19 -0.12
CA HIS A 105 14.93 3.41 -0.05
C HIS A 105 15.49 3.40 1.37
N ARG A 106 15.53 4.57 2.03
CA ARG A 106 16.04 4.66 3.40
C ARG A 106 15.15 3.88 4.38
N LEU A 107 13.84 4.00 4.26
CA LEU A 107 12.92 3.26 5.10
C LEU A 107 13.03 1.77 4.91
N HIS A 108 13.21 1.33 3.68
CA HIS A 108 13.38 -0.09 3.39
C HIS A 108 14.68 -0.62 4.00
N ARG A 109 15.75 0.14 3.91
CA ARG A 109 17.06 -0.28 4.42
C ARG A 109 17.15 -0.21 5.95
N ASP A 110 16.67 0.89 6.55
CA ASP A 110 16.96 1.22 7.94
C ASP A 110 15.72 1.40 8.81
N GLY A 111 14.53 1.37 8.22
CA GLY A 111 13.30 1.69 8.95
C GLY A 111 12.99 0.69 10.04
N SER A 112 12.47 1.20 11.14
CA SER A 112 11.99 0.39 12.23
C SER A 112 10.50 0.59 12.41
N GLU A 113 9.90 -0.31 13.18
CA GLU A 113 8.47 -0.22 13.47
C GLU A 113 8.14 1.10 14.15
N ASN A 114 7.04 1.73 13.75
CA ASN A 114 6.60 3.05 14.24
C ASN A 114 7.58 4.18 13.94
N ASN A 115 8.40 4.02 12.92
CA ASN A 115 9.34 5.05 12.50
C ASN A 115 8.61 6.35 12.14
N ALA A 116 9.15 7.49 12.59
CA ALA A 116 8.55 8.80 12.34
C ALA A 116 8.46 9.11 10.85
N GLN A 117 9.45 8.69 10.07
CA GLN A 117 9.44 8.91 8.62
C GLN A 117 8.39 8.06 7.93
N ALA A 118 8.12 6.84 8.43
CA ALA A 118 7.04 6.02 7.92
C ALA A 118 5.68 6.71 8.15
N ARG A 119 5.48 7.29 9.30
CA ARG A 119 4.24 8.03 9.60
C ARG A 119 4.11 9.27 8.74
N TRP A 120 5.21 9.95 8.49
CA TRP A 120 5.23 11.08 7.57
C TRP A 120 4.79 10.64 6.17
N MET A 121 5.30 9.50 5.70
CA MET A 121 4.96 8.98 4.38
C MET A 121 3.48 8.63 4.28
N ILE A 122 2.92 8.04 5.32
CA ILE A 122 1.47 7.76 5.37
C ILE A 122 0.69 9.05 5.20
N GLN A 123 1.11 10.13 5.88
CA GLN A 123 0.44 11.42 5.76
C GLN A 123 0.53 11.99 4.35
N GLN A 124 1.64 11.78 3.66
CA GLN A 124 1.76 12.20 2.26
C GLN A 124 0.76 11.47 1.39
N LEU A 125 0.56 10.18 1.62
CA LEU A 125 -0.42 9.41 0.86
C LEU A 125 -1.85 9.88 1.17
N MET A 126 -2.14 10.17 2.43
CA MET A 126 -3.45 10.70 2.82
C MET A 126 -3.72 12.06 2.16
N PHE A 127 -2.71 12.92 2.12
CA PHE A 127 -2.84 14.22 1.48
C PHE A 127 -3.17 14.07 -0.01
N PHE A 128 -2.51 13.13 -0.68
CA PHE A 128 -2.78 12.87 -2.09
C PHE A 128 -4.24 12.45 -2.30
N GLU A 129 -4.76 11.60 -1.44
CA GLU A 129 -6.14 11.14 -1.58
C GLU A 129 -7.14 12.29 -1.42
N THR A 130 -6.83 13.27 -0.60
CA THR A 130 -7.75 14.37 -0.34
C THR A 130 -7.65 15.51 -1.33
N LEU A 131 -6.66 15.49 -2.24
CA LEU A 131 -6.51 16.56 -3.21
C LEU A 131 -7.68 16.59 -4.19
N PRO A 132 -8.22 17.78 -4.47
CA PRO A 132 -9.23 17.91 -5.51
C PRO A 132 -8.69 17.43 -6.84
N GLY A 133 -9.48 16.63 -7.55
CA GLY A 133 -9.06 16.11 -8.83
C GLY A 133 -8.08 14.95 -8.77
N ALA A 134 -7.84 14.39 -7.59
CA ALA A 134 -7.00 13.20 -7.47
C ALA A 134 -7.56 12.09 -8.38
N PRO A 135 -6.70 11.38 -9.12
CA PRO A 135 -7.20 10.37 -10.05
C PRO A 135 -7.84 9.22 -9.30
N PRO A 136 -8.88 8.62 -9.86
CA PRO A 136 -9.45 7.41 -9.28
C PRO A 136 -8.45 6.28 -9.36
N SER A 137 -8.58 5.30 -8.49
CA SER A 137 -7.74 4.14 -8.60
C SER A 137 -8.09 3.40 -9.89
N PRO A 138 -7.11 2.80 -10.54
CA PRO A 138 -7.38 2.01 -11.74
C PRO A 138 -8.39 0.90 -11.42
N GLY A 139 -9.48 0.87 -12.14
CA GLY A 139 -10.56 -0.07 -11.89
C GLY A 139 -11.42 0.28 -10.70
N GLY A 140 -11.12 1.35 -10.12
CA GLY A 140 -11.88 1.75 -9.00
C GLY A 140 -13.07 2.51 -9.38
N ARG A 141 -13.97 2.14 -9.44
CA ARG A 141 -14.82 2.71 -9.65
C ARG A 141 -15.41 3.00 -8.68
N ARG A 142 -15.57 3.38 -8.49
CA ARG A 142 -15.98 3.76 -7.63
C ARG A 142 -17.18 3.49 -7.43
N ASN A 143 -17.55 3.02 -7.41
CA ASN A 143 -18.54 2.79 -7.14
C ASN A 143 -18.94 2.31 -6.88
N CYS A 144 -18.69 2.20 -6.80
CA CYS A 144 -19.03 1.86 -6.49
C CYS A 144 -19.30 1.61 -5.97
#